data_ad6305525c931ddb956e52d0e3194671
#
_entry.id   ad6305525c931ddb956e52d0e3194671
#
_cell.length_a   1.000
_cell.length_b   1.000
_cell.length_c   1.000
_cell.angle_alpha   90.00
_cell.angle_beta   90.00
_cell.angle_gamma   90.00
#
_symmetry.space_group_name_H-M   'P 1'
#
loop_
_entity.id
_entity.type
_entity.pdbx_description
1 polymer ?
#
loop_
_entity_poly.entity_id
_entity_poly.type
_entity_poly.pdbx_seq_one_letter_code
_entity_poly.pdbx_strand_id
1 'polypeptide(L)'
;MKGFYYKRIALMCALGSTIVMSGCSLGGGGSDTSSEKSTLKVMYYDERSFYDQFGMLYAALHPNVDFSVVSNQNTSNEPVKDPEAVFDKFIEEQQPDIIMLSPDELTKYAGEGKLVELDAMTEEKDYNKGTLIPGLLDYMKDLGEGKIYGLSPNFYSQVIFYNKDMFTKYGIALPEDHMSWDKLFELAQRFPRDGAKDKRVYGLNLGYNSDIFQLGSLIGGAQNLSMFNPKSKQVTIDTDAWKKVFQTAINGLKSGAMYKEDQNGSSNSTYEDYLLRDPFVSGKAAMTMDGAYMMNQIKEAQTRLKDKVIKNWDIVTVPIDPQNPDSSPYMSFGQIFAINSKSVNIDAAKDFIRYVTSDEFARVNAKRNNGNFPVRTKYIVDDGNHNMTAFYSLKPMQSSIYKDLDKLPQNFFNQFMGIAQEGLKGVLDGKKSIDEALALVQTKGQQALVKEIANEKNKPAEASSGTSSTKATSTTSIAK
;
A
#
# COMPACT_ATOMS: atom_id res chain seq x y z
N MET A 1 66.90 -17.17 2.26
CA MET A 1 67.57 -18.47 1.84
C MET A 1 66.63 -19.13 0.86
N LYS A 2 67.14 -19.20 -0.36
CA LYS A 2 67.13 -20.30 -1.36
C LYS A 2 65.75 -20.89 -1.62
N GLY A 3 65.09 -20.89 -2.75
CA GLY A 3 65.64 -20.83 -4.12
C GLY A 3 65.20 -22.07 -4.89
N PHE A 4 64.91 -21.82 -6.18
CA PHE A 4 64.93 -22.77 -7.31
C PHE A 4 63.67 -23.50 -7.71
N TYR A 5 63.04 -23.16 -8.85
CA TYR A 5 63.32 -23.53 -10.26
C TYR A 5 62.85 -24.96 -10.63
N TYR A 6 62.20 -25.33 -11.69
CA TYR A 6 62.24 -25.13 -13.14
C TYR A 6 60.97 -25.73 -13.78
N LYS A 7 60.31 -25.14 -14.71
CA LYS A 7 60.38 -25.13 -16.18
C LYS A 7 59.90 -26.39 -16.92
N ARG A 8 58.90 -26.13 -17.81
CA ARG A 8 58.68 -26.55 -19.20
C ARG A 8 58.65 -28.06 -19.51
N ILE A 9 57.60 -28.45 -20.30
CA ILE A 9 57.74 -28.87 -21.71
C ILE A 9 56.33 -29.00 -22.30
N ALA A 10 56.16 -28.44 -23.51
CA ALA A 10 55.07 -28.62 -24.46
C ALA A 10 55.40 -29.79 -25.37
N LEU A 11 54.43 -30.46 -25.94
CA LEU A 11 54.34 -30.78 -27.38
C LEU A 11 53.18 -31.74 -27.68
N MET A 12 52.34 -31.33 -28.60
CA MET A 12 51.68 -32.02 -29.74
C MET A 12 51.43 -33.54 -29.68
N CYS A 13 50.19 -33.93 -30.02
CA CYS A 13 49.89 -34.57 -31.31
C CYS A 13 48.39 -34.75 -31.53
N ALA A 14 47.95 -34.37 -32.71
CA ALA A 14 46.61 -34.58 -33.27
C ALA A 14 46.48 -36.01 -33.83
N LEU A 15 45.26 -36.46 -34.02
CA LEU A 15 44.63 -37.39 -34.98
C LEU A 15 43.55 -38.18 -34.23
N GLY A 16 42.28 -37.96 -34.41
CA GLY A 16 41.49 -38.47 -35.53
C GLY A 16 40.97 -39.88 -35.27
N SER A 17 39.66 -39.99 -34.92
CA SER A 17 38.87 -41.16 -35.35
C SER A 17 37.38 -40.92 -35.05
N THR A 18 36.62 -40.69 -36.10
CA THR A 18 35.15 -40.81 -36.16
C THR A 18 34.75 -42.27 -35.92
N ILE A 19 33.91 -42.52 -34.94
CA ILE A 19 33.14 -43.77 -34.85
C ILE A 19 31.66 -43.40 -34.79
N VAL A 20 30.99 -43.65 -35.91
CA VAL A 20 29.55 -43.74 -36.04
C VAL A 20 29.15 -45.09 -35.45
N MET A 21 28.38 -45.11 -34.36
CA MET A 21 27.66 -46.30 -33.96
C MET A 21 26.18 -45.98 -33.88
N SER A 22 25.46 -46.39 -34.90
CA SER A 22 24.04 -46.61 -34.94
C SER A 22 23.69 -47.73 -33.96
N GLY A 23 22.96 -47.40 -32.91
CA GLY A 23 22.40 -48.37 -31.96
C GLY A 23 20.90 -48.12 -31.84
N CYS A 24 20.09 -48.85 -32.63
CA CYS A 24 18.66 -49.01 -32.35
C CYS A 24 18.49 -49.78 -31.03
N SER A 25 17.81 -49.18 -30.08
CA SER A 25 17.24 -49.89 -28.93
C SER A 25 15.75 -49.56 -28.87
N LEU A 26 14.97 -50.59 -29.13
CA LEU A 26 13.52 -50.64 -28.85
C LEU A 26 13.25 -50.61 -27.37
N GLY A 27 12.26 -49.85 -26.94
CA GLY A 27 11.43 -50.22 -25.81
C GLY A 27 11.39 -49.23 -24.65
N GLY A 28 10.22 -48.67 -24.39
CA GLY A 28 9.85 -48.05 -23.12
C GLY A 28 9.43 -46.59 -23.26
N GLY A 29 8.14 -46.38 -23.52
CA GLY A 29 7.54 -45.04 -23.47
C GLY A 29 7.59 -44.45 -22.05
N GLY A 30 8.35 -43.39 -21.93
CA GLY A 30 8.28 -42.39 -20.89
C GLY A 30 8.55 -41.09 -21.63
N SER A 31 7.52 -40.32 -21.84
CA SER A 31 7.65 -38.95 -22.32
C SER A 31 8.25 -38.11 -21.21
N ASP A 32 9.57 -38.18 -21.02
CA ASP A 32 10.31 -37.09 -20.39
C ASP A 32 10.22 -35.89 -21.32
N THR A 33 9.13 -35.12 -21.17
CA THR A 33 9.15 -33.73 -21.58
C THR A 33 10.12 -33.03 -20.64
N SER A 34 11.40 -32.96 -21.04
CA SER A 34 12.31 -31.98 -20.48
C SER A 34 11.67 -30.63 -20.75
N SER A 35 10.94 -30.10 -19.75
CA SER A 35 10.39 -28.76 -19.83
C SER A 35 11.59 -27.83 -20.02
N GLU A 36 11.61 -27.10 -21.14
CA GLU A 36 12.65 -26.10 -21.40
C GLU A 36 12.70 -25.14 -20.20
N LYS A 37 13.91 -24.84 -19.72
CA LYS A 37 14.11 -23.82 -18.69
C LYS A 37 13.59 -22.49 -19.21
N SER A 38 12.63 -21.90 -18.52
CA SER A 38 12.13 -20.55 -18.80
C SER A 38 12.70 -19.56 -17.78
N THR A 39 13.04 -18.36 -18.24
CA THR A 39 13.44 -17.26 -17.37
C THR A 39 12.33 -16.23 -17.37
N LEU A 40 11.69 -16.01 -16.22
CA LEU A 40 10.72 -14.94 -16.02
C LEU A 40 11.43 -13.66 -15.57
N LYS A 41 11.30 -12.60 -16.33
CA LYS A 41 11.79 -11.28 -15.97
C LYS A 41 10.72 -10.54 -15.16
N VAL A 42 11.02 -10.24 -13.90
CA VAL A 42 10.06 -9.65 -12.96
C VAL A 42 10.51 -8.26 -12.55
N MET A 43 9.66 -7.26 -12.71
CA MET A 43 9.86 -5.94 -12.13
C MET A 43 9.40 -5.94 -10.67
N TYR A 44 10.33 -5.63 -9.78
CA TYR A 44 10.07 -5.55 -8.34
C TYR A 44 10.95 -4.48 -7.67
N TYR A 45 10.76 -4.21 -6.36
CA TYR A 45 11.57 -3.22 -5.63
C TYR A 45 13.06 -3.55 -5.69
N ASP A 46 13.43 -4.77 -5.32
CA ASP A 46 14.78 -5.31 -5.42
C ASP A 46 14.75 -6.84 -5.45
N GLU A 47 15.84 -7.45 -5.92
CA GLU A 47 15.94 -8.89 -6.09
C GLU A 47 15.79 -9.66 -4.77
N ARG A 48 16.44 -9.18 -3.70
CA ARG A 48 16.39 -9.83 -2.39
C ARG A 48 14.95 -9.87 -1.84
N SER A 49 14.28 -8.73 -1.86
CA SER A 49 12.89 -8.61 -1.38
C SER A 49 11.94 -9.47 -2.20
N PHE A 50 12.16 -9.60 -3.53
CA PHE A 50 11.36 -10.49 -4.37
C PHE A 50 11.55 -11.95 -3.98
N TYR A 51 12.80 -12.41 -3.87
CA TYR A 51 13.08 -13.80 -3.50
C TYR A 51 12.60 -14.12 -2.09
N ASP A 52 12.81 -13.23 -1.14
CA ASP A 52 12.35 -13.40 0.24
C ASP A 52 10.82 -13.52 0.32
N GLN A 53 10.07 -12.77 -0.49
CA GLN A 53 8.61 -12.74 -0.43
C GLN A 53 7.94 -13.78 -1.33
N PHE A 54 8.43 -14.01 -2.53
CA PHE A 54 7.77 -14.81 -3.56
C PHE A 54 8.67 -15.84 -4.23
N GLY A 55 9.85 -15.41 -4.68
CA GLY A 55 10.68 -16.18 -5.60
C GLY A 55 11.21 -17.48 -5.04
N MET A 56 11.67 -17.52 -3.78
CA MET A 56 12.24 -18.75 -3.19
C MET A 56 11.23 -19.90 -3.12
N LEU A 57 10.00 -19.60 -2.71
CA LEU A 57 8.95 -20.63 -2.60
C LEU A 57 8.51 -21.14 -3.96
N TYR A 58 8.38 -20.22 -4.93
CA TYR A 58 7.99 -20.58 -6.29
C TYR A 58 9.07 -21.44 -6.96
N ALA A 59 10.33 -21.00 -6.92
CA ALA A 59 11.46 -21.72 -7.53
C ALA A 59 11.64 -23.14 -6.94
N ALA A 60 11.36 -23.33 -5.65
CA ALA A 60 11.42 -24.65 -5.04
C ALA A 60 10.38 -25.64 -5.60
N LEU A 61 9.22 -25.12 -6.05
CA LEU A 61 8.13 -25.91 -6.64
C LEU A 61 8.24 -26.02 -8.16
N HIS A 62 8.90 -25.04 -8.80
CA HIS A 62 9.05 -24.92 -10.25
C HIS A 62 10.55 -24.84 -10.64
N PRO A 63 11.33 -25.94 -10.51
CA PRO A 63 12.79 -25.92 -10.72
C PRO A 63 13.23 -25.60 -12.16
N ASN A 64 12.28 -25.59 -13.09
CA ASN A 64 12.51 -25.23 -14.48
C ASN A 64 12.28 -23.74 -14.79
N VAL A 65 11.92 -22.94 -13.77
CA VAL A 65 11.70 -21.50 -13.89
C VAL A 65 12.76 -20.75 -13.09
N ASP A 66 13.57 -19.97 -13.79
CA ASP A 66 14.51 -19.04 -13.18
C ASP A 66 13.90 -17.62 -13.21
N PHE A 67 14.30 -16.76 -12.26
CA PHE A 67 13.88 -15.37 -12.25
C PHE A 67 15.04 -14.43 -12.58
N SER A 68 14.74 -13.41 -13.38
CA SER A 68 15.57 -12.24 -13.59
C SER A 68 14.84 -11.02 -13.03
N VAL A 69 15.27 -10.52 -11.88
CA VAL A 69 14.59 -9.39 -11.23
C VAL A 69 15.19 -8.08 -11.70
N VAL A 70 14.36 -7.17 -12.20
CA VAL A 70 14.73 -5.80 -12.54
C VAL A 70 14.16 -4.85 -11.48
N SER A 71 15.06 -4.11 -10.82
CA SER A 71 14.68 -3.20 -9.74
C SER A 71 14.08 -1.92 -10.30
N ASN A 72 12.90 -1.54 -9.79
CA ASN A 72 12.28 -0.25 -10.10
C ASN A 72 12.65 0.85 -9.09
N GLN A 73 13.51 0.56 -8.11
CA GLN A 73 14.00 1.57 -7.17
C GLN A 73 14.91 2.56 -7.91
N ASN A 74 14.51 3.83 -7.88
CA ASN A 74 15.41 4.89 -8.32
C ASN A 74 16.51 5.08 -7.29
N THR A 75 17.74 4.71 -7.63
CA THR A 75 18.92 4.86 -6.77
C THR A 75 19.51 6.29 -6.82
N SER A 76 18.97 7.17 -7.65
CA SER A 76 19.39 8.58 -7.70
C SER A 76 18.74 9.37 -6.54
N ASN A 77 19.56 10.16 -5.83
CA ASN A 77 19.07 11.09 -4.80
C ASN A 77 18.45 12.37 -5.41
N GLU A 78 18.33 12.43 -6.73
CA GLU A 78 17.74 13.58 -7.40
C GLU A 78 16.24 13.43 -7.51
N PRO A 79 15.47 14.51 -7.26
CA PRO A 79 14.02 14.49 -7.48
C PRO A 79 13.71 14.18 -8.94
N VAL A 80 12.94 13.13 -9.17
CA VAL A 80 12.48 12.77 -10.52
C VAL A 80 11.43 13.81 -10.96
N LYS A 81 11.69 14.51 -12.06
CA LYS A 81 10.78 15.56 -12.59
C LYS A 81 9.44 14.98 -13.08
N ASP A 82 9.48 13.79 -13.65
CA ASP A 82 8.32 13.07 -14.17
C ASP A 82 8.47 11.58 -13.84
N PRO A 83 7.97 11.15 -12.66
CA PRO A 83 8.07 9.76 -12.24
C PRO A 83 7.36 8.80 -13.19
N GLU A 84 6.26 9.24 -13.80
CA GLU A 84 5.46 8.42 -14.69
C GLU A 84 6.21 8.14 -16.00
N ALA A 85 6.76 9.18 -16.64
CA ALA A 85 7.56 9.01 -17.86
C ALA A 85 8.82 8.15 -17.61
N VAL A 86 9.44 8.27 -16.41
CA VAL A 86 10.59 7.43 -16.03
C VAL A 86 10.17 5.97 -15.89
N PHE A 87 9.00 5.72 -15.30
CA PHE A 87 8.46 4.38 -15.13
C PHE A 87 8.07 3.75 -16.48
N ASP A 88 7.40 4.50 -17.36
CA ASP A 88 7.07 4.07 -18.72
C ASP A 88 8.34 3.68 -19.51
N LYS A 89 9.34 4.55 -19.48
CA LYS A 89 10.64 4.29 -20.14
C LYS A 89 11.32 3.05 -19.57
N PHE A 90 11.28 2.88 -18.24
CA PHE A 90 11.85 1.69 -17.60
C PHE A 90 11.19 0.40 -18.10
N ILE A 91 9.84 0.36 -18.18
CA ILE A 91 9.12 -0.80 -18.71
C ILE A 91 9.45 -1.05 -20.17
N GLU A 92 9.55 0.01 -20.99
CA GLU A 92 9.91 -0.11 -22.40
C GLU A 92 11.33 -0.62 -22.63
N GLU A 93 12.29 -0.19 -21.82
CA GLU A 93 13.70 -0.60 -21.93
C GLU A 93 13.94 -2.01 -21.34
N GLN A 94 13.33 -2.29 -20.18
CA GLN A 94 13.54 -3.54 -19.48
C GLN A 94 12.70 -4.70 -20.01
N GLN A 95 11.53 -4.42 -20.60
CA GLN A 95 10.61 -5.45 -21.12
C GLN A 95 10.37 -6.59 -20.10
N PRO A 96 9.93 -6.30 -18.84
CA PRO A 96 9.63 -7.35 -17.88
C PRO A 96 8.44 -8.18 -18.36
N ASP A 97 8.41 -9.47 -18.03
CA ASP A 97 7.26 -10.36 -18.24
C ASP A 97 6.16 -10.05 -17.22
N ILE A 98 6.56 -9.89 -15.96
CA ILE A 98 5.68 -9.58 -14.84
C ILE A 98 6.01 -8.20 -14.31
N ILE A 99 4.98 -7.38 -14.15
CA ILE A 99 5.07 -6.00 -13.68
C ILE A 99 4.31 -5.91 -12.35
N MET A 100 4.95 -5.38 -11.30
CA MET A 100 4.27 -5.05 -10.07
C MET A 100 3.78 -3.60 -10.14
N LEU A 101 2.47 -3.41 -10.01
CA LEU A 101 1.79 -2.14 -10.22
C LEU A 101 1.02 -1.68 -8.97
N SER A 102 0.87 -0.38 -8.83
CA SER A 102 -0.15 0.26 -8.00
C SER A 102 -1.52 0.21 -8.69
N PRO A 103 -2.63 0.49 -7.99
CA PRO A 103 -3.97 0.57 -8.59
C PRO A 103 -4.06 1.57 -9.76
N ASP A 104 -3.46 2.76 -9.63
CA ASP A 104 -3.49 3.79 -10.65
C ASP A 104 -2.69 3.40 -11.90
N GLU A 105 -1.50 2.80 -11.70
CA GLU A 105 -0.69 2.25 -12.79
C GLU A 105 -1.41 1.11 -13.50
N LEU A 106 -2.09 0.20 -12.76
CA LEU A 106 -2.88 -0.86 -13.36
C LEU A 106 -3.97 -0.28 -14.28
N THR A 107 -4.73 0.72 -13.79
CA THR A 107 -5.77 1.39 -14.58
C THR A 107 -5.21 2.01 -15.85
N LYS A 108 -4.08 2.71 -15.75
CA LYS A 108 -3.40 3.32 -16.90
C LYS A 108 -3.00 2.27 -17.93
N TYR A 109 -2.23 1.26 -17.50
CA TYR A 109 -1.68 0.26 -18.42
C TYR A 109 -2.74 -0.67 -19.01
N ALA A 110 -3.82 -0.95 -18.27
CA ALA A 110 -4.98 -1.68 -18.80
C ALA A 110 -5.67 -0.87 -19.89
N GLY A 111 -5.95 0.43 -19.66
CA GLY A 111 -6.56 1.33 -20.65
C GLY A 111 -5.69 1.53 -21.90
N GLU A 112 -4.36 1.42 -21.78
CA GLU A 112 -3.42 1.49 -22.90
C GLU A 112 -3.22 0.15 -23.65
N GLY A 113 -3.86 -0.95 -23.21
CA GLY A 113 -3.73 -2.28 -23.81
C GLY A 113 -2.36 -2.92 -23.63
N LYS A 114 -1.61 -2.50 -22.61
CA LYS A 114 -0.24 -2.97 -22.33
C LYS A 114 -0.20 -4.22 -21.45
N LEU A 115 -1.34 -4.71 -20.97
CA LEU A 115 -1.44 -5.84 -20.04
C LEU A 115 -2.23 -7.01 -20.65
N VAL A 116 -1.93 -8.21 -20.18
CA VAL A 116 -2.65 -9.44 -20.53
C VAL A 116 -3.88 -9.60 -19.65
N GLU A 117 -5.01 -9.95 -20.23
CA GLU A 117 -6.27 -10.25 -19.52
C GLU A 117 -6.16 -11.57 -18.74
N LEU A 118 -6.64 -11.58 -17.51
CA LEU A 118 -6.56 -12.71 -16.57
C LEU A 118 -7.93 -13.32 -16.24
N ASP A 119 -9.03 -12.84 -16.81
CA ASP A 119 -10.39 -13.32 -16.49
C ASP A 119 -10.51 -14.84 -16.68
N ALA A 120 -10.01 -15.38 -17.79
CA ALA A 120 -10.06 -16.82 -18.07
C ALA A 120 -9.40 -17.64 -16.95
N MET A 121 -8.24 -17.20 -16.43
CA MET A 121 -7.52 -17.86 -15.35
C MET A 121 -8.33 -17.84 -14.04
N THR A 122 -8.99 -16.73 -13.72
CA THR A 122 -9.77 -16.60 -12.48
C THR A 122 -11.12 -17.36 -12.52
N GLU A 123 -11.61 -17.71 -13.71
CA GLU A 123 -12.82 -18.52 -13.90
C GLU A 123 -12.56 -20.03 -13.88
N GLU A 124 -11.30 -20.45 -13.92
CA GLU A 124 -10.95 -21.88 -13.79
C GLU A 124 -11.36 -22.43 -12.42
N LYS A 125 -11.91 -23.64 -12.42
CA LYS A 125 -12.47 -24.25 -11.20
C LYS A 125 -11.45 -24.42 -10.07
N ASP A 126 -10.21 -24.73 -10.40
CA ASP A 126 -9.12 -24.95 -9.46
C ASP A 126 -8.56 -23.65 -8.89
N TYR A 127 -8.81 -22.50 -9.53
CA TYR A 127 -8.48 -21.18 -8.96
C TYR A 127 -9.27 -20.91 -7.67
N ASN A 128 -10.42 -21.52 -7.49
CA ASN A 128 -11.25 -21.45 -6.28
C ASN A 128 -11.53 -20.01 -5.83
N LYS A 129 -12.05 -19.17 -6.72
CA LYS A 129 -12.32 -17.73 -6.46
C LYS A 129 -13.22 -17.47 -5.24
N GLY A 130 -14.06 -18.45 -4.85
CA GLY A 130 -14.94 -18.34 -3.68
C GLY A 130 -14.24 -18.27 -2.32
N THR A 131 -12.92 -18.53 -2.25
CA THR A 131 -12.13 -18.40 -1.02
C THR A 131 -11.36 -17.08 -0.92
N LEU A 132 -11.44 -16.23 -1.93
CA LEU A 132 -10.89 -14.88 -1.92
C LEU A 132 -11.71 -13.96 -0.99
N ILE A 133 -11.09 -12.89 -0.52
CA ILE A 133 -11.82 -11.85 0.21
C ILE A 133 -12.94 -11.27 -0.66
N PRO A 134 -14.10 -10.90 -0.06
CA PRO A 134 -15.21 -10.32 -0.79
C PRO A 134 -14.82 -9.08 -1.59
N GLY A 135 -15.27 -8.97 -2.83
CA GLY A 135 -15.08 -7.79 -3.68
C GLY A 135 -13.68 -7.64 -4.30
N LEU A 136 -12.72 -8.54 -4.05
CA LEU A 136 -11.38 -8.41 -4.66
C LEU A 136 -11.43 -8.41 -6.19
N LEU A 137 -12.10 -9.39 -6.79
CA LEU A 137 -12.18 -9.48 -8.26
C LEU A 137 -13.00 -8.34 -8.86
N ASP A 138 -14.06 -7.90 -8.17
CA ASP A 138 -14.84 -6.73 -8.58
C ASP A 138 -13.96 -5.46 -8.57
N TYR A 139 -13.17 -5.27 -7.51
CA TYR A 139 -12.22 -4.16 -7.43
C TYR A 139 -11.16 -4.20 -8.55
N MET A 140 -10.62 -5.38 -8.86
CA MET A 140 -9.65 -5.52 -9.96
C MET A 140 -10.32 -5.27 -11.33
N LYS A 141 -11.58 -5.64 -11.51
CA LYS A 141 -12.37 -5.30 -12.71
C LYS A 141 -12.65 -3.81 -12.82
N ASP A 142 -12.94 -3.15 -11.71
CA ASP A 142 -13.16 -1.69 -11.69
C ASP A 142 -11.89 -0.93 -12.11
N LEU A 143 -10.71 -1.41 -11.69
CA LEU A 143 -9.42 -0.85 -12.13
C LEU A 143 -9.14 -1.11 -13.61
N GLY A 144 -9.62 -2.24 -14.16
CA GLY A 144 -9.39 -2.68 -15.53
C GLY A 144 -10.58 -2.45 -16.48
N GLU A 145 -11.45 -1.47 -16.21
CA GLU A 145 -12.61 -1.14 -17.06
C GLU A 145 -13.50 -2.35 -17.39
N GLY A 146 -13.73 -3.21 -16.39
CA GLY A 146 -14.59 -4.39 -16.47
C GLY A 146 -13.86 -5.71 -16.68
N LYS A 147 -12.52 -5.70 -16.76
CA LYS A 147 -11.67 -6.88 -16.94
C LYS A 147 -10.57 -6.97 -15.87
N ILE A 148 -10.06 -8.16 -15.64
CA ILE A 148 -8.97 -8.40 -14.70
C ILE A 148 -7.64 -8.41 -15.45
N TYR A 149 -6.76 -7.46 -15.15
CA TYR A 149 -5.41 -7.37 -15.72
C TYR A 149 -4.30 -7.62 -14.71
N GLY A 150 -4.64 -7.70 -13.43
CA GLY A 150 -3.69 -7.98 -12.38
C GLY A 150 -4.34 -8.52 -11.12
N LEU A 151 -3.55 -9.17 -10.29
CA LEU A 151 -4.01 -9.74 -9.01
C LEU A 151 -3.00 -9.45 -7.91
N SER A 152 -3.50 -9.19 -6.71
CA SER A 152 -2.66 -9.00 -5.54
C SER A 152 -2.67 -10.25 -4.66
N PRO A 153 -1.52 -10.72 -4.15
CA PRO A 153 -1.44 -11.82 -3.21
C PRO A 153 -1.89 -11.43 -1.80
N ASN A 154 -1.83 -10.14 -1.48
CA ASN A 154 -2.03 -9.60 -0.14
C ASN A 154 -2.87 -8.32 -0.18
N PHE A 155 -3.44 -7.98 0.97
CA PHE A 155 -4.06 -6.69 1.18
C PHE A 155 -3.71 -6.13 2.56
N TYR A 156 -3.71 -4.81 2.67
CA TYR A 156 -3.73 -4.07 3.92
C TYR A 156 -5.15 -3.63 4.21
N SER A 157 -5.58 -3.67 5.47
CA SER A 157 -6.87 -3.17 5.89
C SER A 157 -6.81 -2.57 7.28
N GLN A 158 -7.65 -1.57 7.56
CA GLN A 158 -7.83 -0.97 8.87
C GLN A 158 -9.16 -1.42 9.50
N VAL A 159 -9.18 -1.41 10.82
CA VAL A 159 -10.35 -1.71 11.67
C VAL A 159 -10.37 -0.77 12.87
N ILE A 160 -11.47 -0.76 13.62
CA ILE A 160 -11.52 -0.14 14.94
C ILE A 160 -11.19 -1.20 15.99
N PHE A 161 -10.04 -1.04 16.65
CA PHE A 161 -9.69 -1.78 17.86
C PHE A 161 -10.39 -1.15 19.05
N TYR A 162 -10.88 -1.95 20.01
CA TYR A 162 -11.49 -1.45 21.21
C TYR A 162 -11.10 -2.24 22.46
N ASN A 163 -10.96 -1.55 23.59
CA ASN A 163 -10.57 -2.10 24.88
C ASN A 163 -11.80 -2.51 25.69
N LYS A 164 -12.12 -3.82 25.71
CA LYS A 164 -13.30 -4.38 26.41
C LYS A 164 -13.34 -4.04 27.89
N ASP A 165 -12.18 -3.97 28.55
CA ASP A 165 -12.11 -3.65 29.98
C ASP A 165 -12.55 -2.21 30.25
N MET A 166 -12.19 -1.25 29.36
CA MET A 166 -12.64 0.13 29.51
C MET A 166 -14.15 0.27 29.30
N PHE A 167 -14.71 -0.39 28.28
CA PHE A 167 -16.16 -0.39 28.05
C PHE A 167 -16.92 -0.95 29.26
N THR A 168 -16.46 -2.09 29.78
CA THR A 168 -17.05 -2.69 30.99
C THR A 168 -16.93 -1.77 32.21
N LYS A 169 -15.74 -1.19 32.43
CA LYS A 169 -15.49 -0.29 33.58
C LYS A 169 -16.42 0.91 33.62
N TYR A 170 -16.74 1.47 32.46
CA TYR A 170 -17.58 2.67 32.36
C TYR A 170 -19.06 2.36 32.04
N GLY A 171 -19.45 1.08 31.95
CA GLY A 171 -20.82 0.67 31.65
C GLY A 171 -21.30 1.11 30.28
N ILE A 172 -20.38 1.17 29.28
CA ILE A 172 -20.67 1.59 27.92
C ILE A 172 -20.87 0.33 27.08
N ALA A 173 -21.88 0.34 26.20
CA ALA A 173 -22.10 -0.74 25.23
C ALA A 173 -20.91 -0.85 24.28
N LEU A 174 -20.52 -2.09 23.91
CA LEU A 174 -19.42 -2.34 22.99
C LEU A 174 -19.75 -1.76 21.60
N PRO A 175 -18.72 -1.40 20.81
CA PRO A 175 -18.91 -0.99 19.42
C PRO A 175 -19.41 -2.18 18.58
N GLU A 176 -20.09 -1.86 17.49
CA GLU A 176 -20.66 -2.82 16.55
C GLU A 176 -20.01 -2.64 15.15
N ASP A 177 -20.07 -3.66 14.33
CA ASP A 177 -19.71 -3.55 12.92
C ASP A 177 -20.62 -2.54 12.20
N HIS A 178 -20.12 -1.93 11.11
CA HIS A 178 -20.88 -1.01 10.24
C HIS A 178 -21.38 0.27 10.93
N MET A 179 -20.69 0.76 11.97
CA MET A 179 -20.98 2.08 12.53
C MET A 179 -20.67 3.18 11.51
N SER A 180 -21.48 4.24 11.51
CA SER A 180 -21.09 5.49 10.82
C SER A 180 -20.05 6.27 11.64
N TRP A 181 -19.40 7.27 11.02
CA TRP A 181 -18.51 8.18 11.74
C TRP A 181 -19.21 8.93 12.87
N ASP A 182 -20.46 9.35 12.67
CA ASP A 182 -21.24 10.02 13.73
C ASP A 182 -21.46 9.10 14.92
N LYS A 183 -21.86 7.84 14.68
CA LYS A 183 -22.01 6.84 15.76
C LYS A 183 -20.71 6.54 16.48
N LEU A 184 -19.59 6.45 15.77
CA LEU A 184 -18.28 6.26 16.40
C LEU A 184 -17.92 7.43 17.31
N PHE A 185 -18.15 8.68 16.88
CA PHE A 185 -17.90 9.86 17.72
C PHE A 185 -18.88 9.94 18.90
N GLU A 186 -20.15 9.63 18.72
CA GLU A 186 -21.12 9.54 19.81
C GLU A 186 -20.69 8.50 20.85
N LEU A 187 -20.23 7.34 20.43
CA LEU A 187 -19.72 6.30 21.31
C LEU A 187 -18.47 6.77 22.06
N ALA A 188 -17.53 7.41 21.37
CA ALA A 188 -16.31 7.96 21.96
C ALA A 188 -16.62 9.04 23.04
N GLN A 189 -17.69 9.82 22.86
CA GLN A 189 -18.10 10.86 23.79
C GLN A 189 -18.70 10.33 25.09
N ARG A 190 -19.07 9.06 25.18
CA ARG A 190 -19.59 8.44 26.40
C ARG A 190 -18.53 8.23 27.48
N PHE A 191 -17.24 8.20 27.08
CA PHE A 191 -16.15 8.09 28.04
C PHE A 191 -15.93 9.38 28.82
N PRO A 192 -15.49 9.29 30.11
CA PRO A 192 -15.23 10.47 30.94
C PRO A 192 -14.21 11.40 30.27
N ARG A 193 -14.48 12.71 30.33
CA ARG A 193 -13.63 13.76 29.73
C ARG A 193 -12.93 14.62 30.80
N ASP A 194 -13.19 14.34 32.06
CA ASP A 194 -12.61 14.98 33.23
C ASP A 194 -11.33 14.27 33.68
N GLY A 195 -10.59 14.92 34.54
CA GLY A 195 -9.34 14.41 35.10
C GLY A 195 -8.09 15.14 34.60
N ALA A 196 -7.01 14.99 35.37
CA ALA A 196 -5.68 15.53 34.97
C ALA A 196 -5.19 14.84 33.69
N LYS A 197 -4.43 15.56 32.86
CA LYS A 197 -4.00 15.13 31.53
C LYS A 197 -3.31 13.77 31.53
N ASP A 198 -2.58 13.43 32.54
CA ASP A 198 -1.86 12.16 32.72
C ASP A 198 -2.80 10.97 33.08
N LYS A 199 -3.96 11.25 33.67
CA LYS A 199 -4.96 10.27 34.10
C LYS A 199 -6.21 10.24 33.23
N ARG A 200 -6.33 11.19 32.32
CA ARG A 200 -7.48 11.33 31.44
C ARG A 200 -7.55 10.13 30.48
N VAL A 201 -8.78 9.64 30.28
CA VAL A 201 -9.10 8.67 29.25
C VAL A 201 -9.72 9.38 28.05
N TYR A 202 -9.56 8.76 26.88
CA TYR A 202 -10.10 9.24 25.62
C TYR A 202 -10.95 8.13 24.99
N GLY A 203 -12.02 8.52 24.33
CA GLY A 203 -12.87 7.54 23.66
C GLY A 203 -12.26 7.01 22.37
N LEU A 204 -11.47 7.85 21.66
CA LEU A 204 -10.97 7.51 20.33
C LEU A 204 -9.56 8.08 20.08
N ASN A 205 -8.71 7.28 19.48
CA ASN A 205 -7.43 7.68 18.91
C ASN A 205 -7.46 7.44 17.38
N LEU A 206 -7.11 8.45 16.61
CA LEU A 206 -6.97 8.36 15.14
C LEU A 206 -5.54 8.65 14.66
N GLY A 207 -4.57 8.63 15.59
CA GLY A 207 -3.18 8.88 15.27
C GLY A 207 -2.97 10.24 14.59
N TYR A 208 -2.31 10.24 13.45
CA TYR A 208 -2.03 11.45 12.66
C TYR A 208 -3.27 12.12 12.06
N ASN A 209 -4.42 11.44 12.00
CA ASN A 209 -5.67 11.99 11.45
C ASN A 209 -6.42 12.88 12.48
N SER A 210 -5.68 13.65 13.29
CA SER A 210 -6.23 14.49 14.36
C SER A 210 -6.41 15.96 14.00
N ASP A 211 -6.00 16.39 12.79
CA ASP A 211 -6.35 17.72 12.28
C ASP A 211 -7.65 17.69 11.45
N ILE A 212 -8.27 18.87 11.29
CA ILE A 212 -9.59 18.97 10.66
C ILE A 212 -9.60 18.57 9.18
N PHE A 213 -8.52 18.89 8.44
CA PHE A 213 -8.45 18.57 7.02
C PHE A 213 -8.24 17.07 6.81
N GLN A 214 -7.32 16.46 7.55
CA GLN A 214 -7.06 15.02 7.47
C GLN A 214 -8.27 14.21 7.90
N LEU A 215 -8.92 14.59 9.02
CA LEU A 215 -10.14 13.92 9.48
C LEU A 215 -11.29 14.09 8.48
N GLY A 216 -11.46 15.29 7.92
CA GLY A 216 -12.45 15.52 6.87
C GLY A 216 -12.16 14.69 5.62
N SER A 217 -10.89 14.59 5.20
CA SER A 217 -10.49 13.74 4.07
C SER A 217 -10.78 12.26 4.33
N LEU A 218 -10.51 11.79 5.55
CA LEU A 218 -10.82 10.43 5.97
C LEU A 218 -12.33 10.15 5.86
N ILE A 219 -13.17 11.00 6.44
CA ILE A 219 -14.64 10.86 6.41
C ILE A 219 -15.18 11.00 4.96
N GLY A 220 -14.68 11.99 4.21
CA GLY A 220 -15.09 12.21 2.82
C GLY A 220 -14.69 11.07 1.90
N GLY A 221 -13.54 10.43 2.15
CA GLY A 221 -13.10 9.23 1.45
C GLY A 221 -14.06 8.06 1.60
N ALA A 222 -14.61 7.86 2.81
CA ALA A 222 -15.64 6.83 3.04
C ALA A 222 -16.93 7.11 2.24
N GLN A 223 -17.23 8.37 1.93
CA GLN A 223 -18.37 8.79 1.11
C GLN A 223 -18.01 8.93 -0.37
N ASN A 224 -16.82 8.50 -0.77
CA ASN A 224 -16.31 8.60 -2.15
C ASN A 224 -16.35 10.03 -2.73
N LEU A 225 -16.15 11.05 -1.90
CA LEU A 225 -16.12 12.44 -2.34
C LEU A 225 -14.76 12.79 -2.95
N SER A 226 -14.76 13.68 -3.94
CA SER A 226 -13.55 14.25 -4.52
C SER A 226 -13.44 15.73 -4.19
N MET A 227 -12.21 16.21 -3.95
CA MET A 227 -11.90 17.63 -3.74
C MET A 227 -11.58 18.35 -5.04
N PHE A 228 -11.36 17.60 -6.12
CA PHE A 228 -10.90 18.12 -7.40
C PHE A 228 -11.61 17.44 -8.56
N ASN A 229 -11.79 18.18 -9.64
CA ASN A 229 -12.14 17.61 -10.95
C ASN A 229 -10.97 17.88 -11.91
N PRO A 230 -10.09 16.90 -12.18
CA PRO A 230 -8.92 17.08 -13.03
C PRO A 230 -9.26 17.42 -14.49
N LYS A 231 -10.39 16.88 -14.99
CA LYS A 231 -10.85 17.13 -16.37
C LYS A 231 -11.24 18.59 -16.58
N SER A 232 -12.02 19.17 -15.66
CA SER A 232 -12.41 20.59 -15.72
C SER A 232 -11.40 21.52 -15.04
N LYS A 233 -10.36 20.97 -14.38
CA LYS A 233 -9.36 21.72 -13.61
C LYS A 233 -10.00 22.63 -12.57
N GLN A 234 -10.89 22.03 -11.77
CA GLN A 234 -11.66 22.74 -10.74
C GLN A 234 -11.46 22.12 -9.37
N VAL A 235 -11.38 22.98 -8.37
CA VAL A 235 -11.55 22.60 -6.96
C VAL A 235 -13.05 22.44 -6.70
N THR A 236 -13.46 21.40 -5.96
CA THR A 236 -14.88 21.04 -5.76
C THR A 236 -15.20 20.78 -4.27
N ILE A 237 -14.58 21.53 -3.37
CA ILE A 237 -14.71 21.31 -1.92
C ILE A 237 -15.90 22.09 -1.31
N ASP A 238 -16.40 23.15 -1.93
CA ASP A 238 -17.55 23.92 -1.45
C ASP A 238 -18.87 23.33 -1.93
N THR A 239 -19.24 22.20 -1.33
CA THR A 239 -20.50 21.49 -1.62
C THR A 239 -21.20 21.09 -0.31
N ASP A 240 -22.50 20.84 -0.35
CA ASP A 240 -23.27 20.40 0.83
C ASP A 240 -22.75 19.08 1.41
N ALA A 241 -22.23 18.18 0.57
CA ALA A 241 -21.61 16.93 1.02
C ALA A 241 -20.36 17.22 1.86
N TRP A 242 -19.46 18.05 1.35
CA TRP A 242 -18.25 18.44 2.09
C TRP A 242 -18.56 19.25 3.36
N LYS A 243 -19.59 20.11 3.34
CA LYS A 243 -20.06 20.82 4.54
C LYS A 243 -20.47 19.84 5.64
N LYS A 244 -21.25 18.80 5.31
CA LYS A 244 -21.63 17.73 6.25
C LYS A 244 -20.43 16.97 6.79
N VAL A 245 -19.50 16.58 5.91
CA VAL A 245 -18.26 15.88 6.29
C VAL A 245 -17.45 16.71 7.28
N PHE A 246 -17.17 17.97 6.97
CA PHE A 246 -16.40 18.83 7.88
C PHE A 246 -17.17 19.17 9.16
N GLN A 247 -18.52 19.25 9.13
CA GLN A 247 -19.30 19.38 10.34
C GLN A 247 -19.14 18.17 11.26
N THR A 248 -19.19 16.94 10.73
CA THR A 248 -18.92 15.70 11.48
C THR A 248 -17.50 15.71 12.05
N ALA A 249 -16.49 16.09 11.26
CA ALA A 249 -15.11 16.20 11.73
C ALA A 249 -14.95 17.24 12.87
N ILE A 250 -15.56 18.42 12.73
CA ILE A 250 -15.55 19.48 13.74
C ILE A 250 -16.21 19.00 15.05
N ASN A 251 -17.35 18.34 14.94
CA ASN A 251 -18.06 17.79 16.10
C ASN A 251 -17.18 16.79 16.85
N GLY A 252 -16.53 15.87 16.12
CA GLY A 252 -15.57 14.92 16.68
C GLY A 252 -14.41 15.63 17.40
N LEU A 253 -13.76 16.59 16.75
CA LEU A 253 -12.59 17.30 17.29
C LEU A 253 -12.94 18.20 18.49
N LYS A 254 -14.11 18.86 18.47
CA LYS A 254 -14.58 19.72 19.58
C LYS A 254 -15.14 18.93 20.75
N SER A 255 -15.50 17.66 20.57
CA SER A 255 -16.06 16.82 21.62
C SER A 255 -15.13 16.63 22.82
N GLY A 256 -13.82 16.75 22.60
CA GLY A 256 -12.81 16.45 23.59
C GLY A 256 -12.64 14.94 23.85
N ALA A 257 -13.35 14.06 23.14
CA ALA A 257 -13.24 12.61 23.28
C ALA A 257 -12.06 12.01 22.51
N MET A 258 -11.48 12.77 21.57
CA MET A 258 -10.34 12.31 20.76
C MET A 258 -9.01 12.60 21.46
N TYR A 259 -8.12 11.61 21.39
CA TYR A 259 -6.74 11.77 21.85
C TYR A 259 -6.00 12.76 20.93
N LYS A 260 -5.20 13.62 21.52
CA LYS A 260 -4.28 14.51 20.81
C LYS A 260 -2.89 14.32 21.38
N GLU A 261 -1.98 13.95 20.51
CA GLU A 261 -0.58 13.75 20.89
C GLU A 261 0.06 15.05 21.39
N ASP A 262 0.86 14.94 22.44
CA ASP A 262 1.66 16.05 22.94
C ASP A 262 2.95 16.15 22.13
N GLN A 263 3.11 17.18 21.33
CA GLN A 263 4.30 17.39 20.48
C GLN A 263 5.59 17.64 21.27
N ASN A 264 5.51 17.76 22.60
CA ASN A 264 6.66 18.00 23.48
C ASN A 264 7.24 16.71 24.09
N GLY A 265 6.98 15.54 23.51
CA GLY A 265 7.48 14.26 24.00
C GLY A 265 9.01 14.15 23.95
N SER A 266 9.63 13.71 25.05
CA SER A 266 11.07 13.51 25.18
C SER A 266 11.63 12.53 24.15
N SER A 267 12.77 12.89 23.53
CA SER A 267 13.46 12.08 22.52
C SER A 267 14.26 10.89 23.07
N ASN A 268 14.42 10.78 24.38
CA ASN A 268 15.16 9.68 25.03
C ASN A 268 14.18 8.64 25.54
N SER A 269 13.77 7.73 24.69
CA SER A 269 12.83 6.69 25.04
C SER A 269 13.44 5.32 24.87
N THR A 270 13.23 4.46 25.87
CA THR A 270 13.46 3.04 25.74
C THR A 270 12.43 2.44 24.78
N TYR A 271 12.65 1.19 24.35
CA TYR A 271 11.65 0.49 23.55
C TYR A 271 10.31 0.29 24.29
N GLU A 272 10.37 0.15 25.61
CA GLU A 272 9.18 0.08 26.48
C GLU A 272 8.40 1.41 26.46
N ASP A 273 9.10 2.56 26.52
CA ASP A 273 8.46 3.87 26.40
C ASP A 273 7.83 4.06 25.02
N TYR A 274 8.46 3.52 23.97
CA TYR A 274 7.88 3.51 22.63
C TYR A 274 6.54 2.75 22.61
N LEU A 275 6.46 1.55 23.20
CA LEU A 275 5.21 0.77 23.27
C LEU A 275 4.13 1.48 24.10
N LEU A 276 4.51 2.14 25.21
CA LEU A 276 3.59 2.89 26.07
C LEU A 276 3.15 4.25 25.50
N ARG A 277 3.80 4.72 24.43
CA ARG A 277 3.44 5.97 23.77
C ARG A 277 2.12 5.84 23.04
N ASP A 278 1.81 4.66 22.52
CA ASP A 278 0.51 4.43 21.89
C ASP A 278 -0.60 4.52 22.95
N PRO A 279 -1.60 5.41 22.76
CA PRO A 279 -2.65 5.64 23.76
C PRO A 279 -3.63 4.47 23.89
N PHE A 280 -3.81 3.66 22.85
CA PHE A 280 -4.63 2.46 22.94
C PHE A 280 -3.89 1.35 23.70
N VAL A 281 -2.66 1.07 23.34
CA VAL A 281 -1.82 0.04 23.99
C VAL A 281 -1.63 0.35 25.48
N SER A 282 -1.40 1.62 25.84
CA SER A 282 -1.28 2.05 27.25
C SER A 282 -2.61 2.18 28.00
N GLY A 283 -3.75 1.89 27.36
CA GLY A 283 -5.08 1.97 27.98
C GLY A 283 -5.56 3.40 28.24
N LYS A 284 -5.02 4.41 27.58
CA LYS A 284 -5.49 5.81 27.64
C LYS A 284 -6.61 6.07 26.65
N ALA A 285 -6.67 5.36 25.52
CA ALA A 285 -7.76 5.43 24.55
C ALA A 285 -8.59 4.15 24.57
N ALA A 286 -9.91 4.29 24.51
CA ALA A 286 -10.84 3.16 24.49
C ALA A 286 -10.94 2.50 23.13
N MET A 287 -10.75 3.26 22.07
CA MET A 287 -10.78 2.80 20.67
C MET A 287 -9.62 3.43 19.89
N THR A 288 -9.14 2.71 18.87
CA THR A 288 -8.20 3.23 17.87
C THR A 288 -8.50 2.65 16.51
N MET A 289 -8.26 3.42 15.44
CA MET A 289 -8.34 2.95 14.07
C MET A 289 -6.92 2.62 13.58
N ASP A 290 -6.67 1.34 13.27
CA ASP A 290 -5.34 0.89 12.84
C ASP A 290 -5.44 -0.40 12.01
N GLY A 291 -4.30 -0.84 11.45
CA GLY A 291 -4.15 -2.09 10.70
C GLY A 291 -3.68 -3.27 11.57
N ALA A 292 -3.46 -4.40 10.92
CA ALA A 292 -3.05 -5.65 11.57
C ALA A 292 -1.74 -5.56 12.37
N TYR A 293 -0.87 -4.59 12.07
CA TYR A 293 0.37 -4.37 12.82
C TYR A 293 0.10 -4.07 14.30
N MET A 294 -1.01 -3.41 14.64
CA MET A 294 -1.44 -3.14 16.01
C MET A 294 -1.58 -4.43 16.84
N MET A 295 -2.04 -5.53 16.25
CA MET A 295 -2.13 -6.83 16.94
C MET A 295 -0.76 -7.30 17.45
N ASN A 296 0.28 -7.15 16.63
CA ASN A 296 1.65 -7.49 17.01
C ASN A 296 2.18 -6.58 18.10
N GLN A 297 1.93 -5.28 17.97
CA GLN A 297 2.34 -4.29 18.95
C GLN A 297 1.69 -4.57 20.32
N ILE A 298 0.39 -4.90 20.36
CA ILE A 298 -0.31 -5.28 21.59
C ILE A 298 0.32 -6.55 22.17
N LYS A 299 0.51 -7.60 21.38
CA LYS A 299 1.09 -8.89 21.82
C LYS A 299 2.49 -8.70 22.41
N GLU A 300 3.30 -7.88 21.77
CA GLU A 300 4.65 -7.58 22.26
C GLU A 300 4.62 -6.74 23.55
N ALA A 301 3.76 -5.74 23.61
CA ALA A 301 3.55 -4.93 24.80
C ALA A 301 3.05 -5.78 25.97
N GLN A 302 2.10 -6.67 25.77
CA GLN A 302 1.62 -7.61 26.79
C GLN A 302 2.71 -8.53 27.31
N THR A 303 3.59 -9.00 26.42
CA THR A 303 4.72 -9.88 26.78
C THR A 303 5.74 -9.15 27.66
N ARG A 304 6.09 -7.90 27.30
CA ARG A 304 7.13 -7.10 27.98
C ARG A 304 6.64 -6.34 29.18
N LEU A 305 5.45 -5.74 29.09
CA LEU A 305 4.94 -4.77 30.05
C LEU A 305 3.83 -5.32 30.95
N LYS A 306 3.32 -6.50 30.64
CA LYS A 306 2.33 -7.24 31.46
C LYS A 306 1.11 -6.39 31.84
N ASP A 307 1.00 -6.03 33.14
CA ASP A 307 -0.18 -5.33 33.69
C ASP A 307 -0.22 -3.82 33.37
N LYS A 308 0.81 -3.29 32.72
CA LYS A 308 0.87 -1.87 32.35
C LYS A 308 0.15 -1.52 31.05
N VAL A 309 -0.36 -2.52 30.34
CA VAL A 309 -0.99 -2.38 29.00
C VAL A 309 -2.34 -3.09 28.94
N ILE A 310 -3.11 -2.82 27.90
CA ILE A 310 -4.42 -3.44 27.68
C ILE A 310 -4.32 -4.97 27.64
N LYS A 311 -5.36 -5.66 28.12
CA LYS A 311 -5.42 -7.14 28.10
C LYS A 311 -6.54 -7.65 27.23
N ASN A 312 -7.74 -7.17 27.44
CA ASN A 312 -8.95 -7.63 26.75
C ASN A 312 -9.37 -6.61 25.69
N TRP A 313 -9.20 -6.99 24.45
CA TRP A 313 -9.54 -6.15 23.30
C TRP A 313 -10.29 -6.97 22.25
N ASP A 314 -10.86 -6.29 21.29
CA ASP A 314 -11.43 -6.87 20.09
C ASP A 314 -11.49 -5.83 18.99
N ILE A 315 -12.03 -6.19 17.83
CA ILE A 315 -12.10 -5.34 16.67
C ILE A 315 -13.50 -5.34 16.04
N VAL A 316 -13.85 -4.23 15.42
CA VAL A 316 -15.03 -4.08 14.55
C VAL A 316 -14.61 -3.36 13.27
N THR A 317 -15.47 -3.39 12.25
CA THR A 317 -15.20 -2.70 10.99
C THR A 317 -14.89 -1.22 11.18
N VAL A 318 -14.13 -0.64 10.26
CA VAL A 318 -13.99 0.83 10.15
C VAL A 318 -15.37 1.49 9.98
N PRO A 319 -15.50 2.79 10.27
CA PRO A 319 -16.74 3.50 9.99
C PRO A 319 -17.07 3.51 8.50
N ILE A 320 -18.36 3.32 8.22
CA ILE A 320 -18.91 3.22 6.86
C ILE A 320 -19.72 4.48 6.50
N ASP A 321 -19.96 4.66 5.20
CA ASP A 321 -21.03 5.53 4.71
C ASP A 321 -22.37 4.80 4.82
N PRO A 322 -23.36 5.32 5.56
CA PRO A 322 -24.68 4.70 5.64
C PRO A 322 -25.39 4.55 4.29
N GLN A 323 -25.01 5.30 3.26
CA GLN A 323 -25.55 5.16 1.92
C GLN A 323 -24.86 4.03 1.11
N ASN A 324 -23.66 3.63 1.52
CA ASN A 324 -22.90 2.51 0.93
C ASN A 324 -22.27 1.64 2.02
N PRO A 325 -23.09 0.94 2.84
CA PRO A 325 -22.65 0.32 4.09
C PRO A 325 -21.73 -0.88 3.92
N ASP A 326 -21.64 -1.46 2.72
CA ASP A 326 -20.91 -2.70 2.46
C ASP A 326 -19.51 -2.46 1.87
N SER A 327 -19.09 -1.19 1.73
CA SER A 327 -17.82 -0.83 1.07
C SER A 327 -16.94 0.06 1.95
N SER A 328 -15.62 0.01 1.72
CA SER A 328 -14.64 0.78 2.47
C SER A 328 -13.43 1.16 1.63
N PRO A 329 -12.94 2.41 1.70
CA PRO A 329 -11.69 2.82 1.06
C PRO A 329 -10.46 2.50 1.90
N TYR A 330 -10.60 1.89 3.08
CA TYR A 330 -9.50 1.64 4.01
C TYR A 330 -8.86 0.26 3.85
N MET A 331 -9.18 -0.40 2.74
CA MET A 331 -8.49 -1.58 2.24
C MET A 331 -7.66 -1.20 1.01
N SER A 332 -6.42 -1.67 0.94
CA SER A 332 -5.52 -1.36 -0.18
C SER A 332 -4.72 -2.58 -0.64
N PHE A 333 -4.35 -2.56 -1.92
CA PHE A 333 -3.58 -3.59 -2.60
C PHE A 333 -2.31 -2.94 -3.17
N GLY A 334 -1.24 -2.97 -2.39
CA GLY A 334 0.01 -2.28 -2.76
C GLY A 334 0.91 -3.03 -3.74
N GLN A 335 0.59 -4.31 -4.04
CA GLN A 335 1.41 -5.17 -4.88
C GLN A 335 0.48 -5.93 -5.83
N ILE A 336 0.16 -5.33 -6.98
CA ILE A 336 -0.67 -5.97 -8.00
C ILE A 336 0.27 -6.50 -9.09
N PHE A 337 0.35 -7.81 -9.25
CA PHE A 337 1.11 -8.44 -10.32
C PHE A 337 0.28 -8.51 -11.58
N ALA A 338 0.82 -7.97 -12.67
CA ALA A 338 0.24 -7.96 -14.00
C ALA A 338 1.24 -8.53 -15.02
N ILE A 339 0.76 -8.97 -16.18
CA ILE A 339 1.60 -9.53 -17.25
C ILE A 339 1.68 -8.52 -18.37
N ASN A 340 2.91 -8.22 -18.80
CA ASN A 340 3.17 -7.38 -19.97
C ASN A 340 2.61 -8.03 -21.23
N SER A 341 1.80 -7.32 -22.01
CA SER A 341 1.24 -7.83 -23.25
C SER A 341 2.28 -8.20 -24.30
N LYS A 342 3.53 -7.70 -24.18
CA LYS A 342 4.69 -8.02 -25.03
C LYS A 342 5.50 -9.22 -24.52
N SER A 343 5.13 -9.81 -23.38
CA SER A 343 5.85 -10.97 -22.84
C SER A 343 5.78 -12.16 -23.80
N VAL A 344 6.88 -12.85 -23.94
CA VAL A 344 6.95 -14.14 -24.65
C VAL A 344 6.70 -15.34 -23.71
N ASN A 345 6.63 -15.09 -22.38
CA ASN A 345 6.51 -16.10 -21.34
C ASN A 345 5.13 -16.03 -20.63
N ILE A 346 4.05 -15.70 -21.38
CA ILE A 346 2.72 -15.43 -20.83
C ILE A 346 2.21 -16.58 -19.94
N ASP A 347 2.36 -17.83 -20.36
CA ASP A 347 1.86 -18.99 -19.61
C ASP A 347 2.60 -19.17 -18.29
N ALA A 348 3.93 -19.08 -18.30
CA ALA A 348 4.73 -19.14 -17.08
C ALA A 348 4.45 -17.95 -16.13
N ALA A 349 4.18 -16.76 -16.68
CA ALA A 349 3.78 -15.60 -15.90
C ALA A 349 2.38 -15.77 -15.28
N LYS A 350 1.42 -16.37 -15.99
CA LYS A 350 0.10 -16.74 -15.43
C LYS A 350 0.24 -17.75 -14.30
N ASP A 351 1.09 -18.77 -14.47
CA ASP A 351 1.32 -19.77 -13.41
C ASP A 351 1.92 -19.13 -12.16
N PHE A 352 2.85 -18.18 -12.31
CA PHE A 352 3.36 -17.42 -11.17
C PHE A 352 2.27 -16.62 -10.46
N ILE A 353 1.45 -15.85 -11.19
CA ILE A 353 0.36 -15.06 -10.60
C ILE A 353 -0.67 -15.97 -9.93
N ARG A 354 -1.02 -17.10 -10.55
CA ARG A 354 -1.88 -18.13 -9.95
C ARG A 354 -1.30 -18.63 -8.63
N TYR A 355 -0.01 -18.95 -8.60
CA TYR A 355 0.66 -19.44 -7.42
C TYR A 355 0.65 -18.41 -6.27
N VAL A 356 1.06 -17.16 -6.52
CA VAL A 356 1.13 -16.15 -5.45
C VAL A 356 -0.24 -15.74 -4.92
N THR A 357 -1.31 -16.06 -5.63
CA THR A 357 -2.71 -15.88 -5.17
C THR A 357 -3.37 -17.19 -4.74
N SER A 358 -2.62 -18.30 -4.64
CA SER A 358 -3.13 -19.63 -4.26
C SER A 358 -3.31 -19.82 -2.77
N ASP A 359 -4.03 -20.88 -2.39
CA ASP A 359 -4.13 -21.36 -1.00
C ASP A 359 -2.76 -21.79 -0.44
N GLU A 360 -1.92 -22.38 -1.26
CA GLU A 360 -0.60 -22.84 -0.85
C GLU A 360 0.30 -21.68 -0.44
N PHE A 361 0.40 -20.66 -1.28
CA PHE A 361 1.15 -19.45 -0.99
C PHE A 361 0.56 -18.71 0.22
N ALA A 362 -0.75 -18.53 0.27
CA ALA A 362 -1.45 -17.85 1.36
C ALA A 362 -1.17 -18.51 2.72
N ARG A 363 -1.16 -19.84 2.78
CA ARG A 363 -0.86 -20.62 3.99
C ARG A 363 0.55 -20.36 4.55
N VAL A 364 1.53 -20.16 3.68
CA VAL A 364 2.91 -19.85 4.09
C VAL A 364 3.03 -18.38 4.43
N ASN A 365 2.48 -17.51 3.60
CA ASN A 365 2.58 -16.07 3.73
C ASN A 365 1.88 -15.52 4.99
N ALA A 366 0.75 -16.11 5.39
CA ALA A 366 0.04 -15.75 6.63
C ALA A 366 0.90 -15.82 7.90
N LYS A 367 1.98 -16.61 7.88
CA LYS A 367 2.90 -16.76 9.03
C LYS A 367 3.94 -15.64 9.14
N ARG A 368 4.06 -14.79 8.12
CA ARG A 368 5.12 -13.74 8.09
C ARG A 368 4.78 -12.52 8.93
N ASN A 369 3.52 -12.30 9.23
CA ASN A 369 3.01 -11.29 10.16
C ASN A 369 3.59 -9.88 9.95
N ASN A 370 3.55 -9.40 8.70
CA ASN A 370 4.12 -8.11 8.28
C ASN A 370 3.08 -6.98 8.17
N GLY A 371 1.90 -7.13 8.81
CA GLY A 371 0.82 -6.14 8.76
C GLY A 371 -0.11 -6.26 7.56
N ASN A 372 0.18 -7.17 6.62
CA ASN A 372 -0.68 -7.49 5.49
C ASN A 372 -1.29 -8.88 5.66
N PHE A 373 -2.50 -9.05 5.15
CA PHE A 373 -3.17 -10.34 5.10
C PHE A 373 -3.12 -10.95 3.71
N PRO A 374 -3.06 -12.30 3.60
CA PRO A 374 -3.26 -12.96 2.31
C PRO A 374 -4.70 -12.74 1.82
N VAL A 375 -4.90 -12.71 0.50
CA VAL A 375 -6.24 -12.54 -0.09
C VAL A 375 -7.17 -13.74 0.09
N ARG A 376 -6.69 -14.86 0.66
CA ARG A 376 -7.48 -16.06 0.96
C ARG A 376 -7.99 -16.02 2.39
N THR A 377 -9.30 -15.87 2.58
CA THR A 377 -9.96 -15.67 3.88
C THR A 377 -9.64 -16.75 4.92
N LYS A 378 -9.50 -17.99 4.48
CA LYS A 378 -9.18 -19.15 5.33
C LYS A 378 -7.92 -18.97 6.20
N TYR A 379 -6.99 -18.11 5.77
CA TYR A 379 -5.70 -17.90 6.43
C TYR A 379 -5.64 -16.58 7.20
N ILE A 380 -6.77 -15.87 7.33
CA ILE A 380 -6.91 -14.66 8.13
C ILE A 380 -7.47 -15.07 9.50
N VAL A 381 -6.57 -15.51 10.37
CA VAL A 381 -6.92 -16.02 11.69
C VAL A 381 -5.95 -15.49 12.74
N ASP A 382 -6.36 -15.50 14.00
CA ASP A 382 -5.50 -15.24 15.13
C ASP A 382 -5.78 -16.22 16.29
N ASP A 383 -4.88 -16.24 17.29
CA ASP A 383 -4.97 -17.13 18.45
C ASP A 383 -5.93 -16.57 19.53
N GLY A 384 -6.38 -15.32 19.42
CA GLY A 384 -7.14 -14.60 20.44
C GLY A 384 -8.66 -14.69 20.28
N ASN A 385 -9.15 -15.35 19.22
CA ASN A 385 -10.58 -15.39 18.86
C ASN A 385 -11.21 -13.99 18.67
N HIS A 386 -10.45 -13.03 18.14
CA HIS A 386 -10.95 -11.72 17.79
C HIS A 386 -11.81 -11.79 16.52
N ASN A 387 -12.65 -10.78 16.29
CA ASN A 387 -13.50 -10.68 15.09
C ASN A 387 -12.67 -10.38 13.83
N MET A 388 -11.84 -11.32 13.37
CA MET A 388 -10.95 -11.13 12.21
C MET A 388 -11.70 -10.83 10.91
N THR A 389 -13.00 -11.14 10.84
CA THR A 389 -13.84 -10.80 9.69
C THR A 389 -13.96 -9.30 9.48
N ALA A 390 -13.81 -8.48 10.53
CA ALA A 390 -13.83 -7.03 10.43
C ALA A 390 -12.80 -6.48 9.42
N PHE A 391 -11.67 -7.17 9.21
CA PHE A 391 -10.64 -6.74 8.26
C PHE A 391 -11.04 -6.90 6.79
N TYR A 392 -12.00 -7.79 6.47
CA TYR A 392 -12.33 -8.13 5.08
C TYR A 392 -13.81 -8.27 4.76
N SER A 393 -14.71 -8.02 5.72
CA SER A 393 -16.17 -8.08 5.47
C SER A 393 -16.67 -6.94 4.58
N LEU A 394 -16.03 -5.77 4.62
CA LEU A 394 -16.33 -4.66 3.73
C LEU A 394 -15.61 -4.84 2.40
N LYS A 395 -16.31 -4.57 1.29
CA LYS A 395 -15.72 -4.62 -0.05
C LYS A 395 -14.74 -3.46 -0.25
N PRO A 396 -13.59 -3.69 -0.89
CA PRO A 396 -12.68 -2.61 -1.21
C PRO A 396 -13.31 -1.66 -2.23
N MET A 397 -13.05 -0.37 -2.06
CA MET A 397 -13.39 0.66 -3.03
C MET A 397 -12.22 1.62 -3.22
N GLN A 398 -12.04 2.13 -4.42
CA GLN A 398 -11.04 3.14 -4.68
C GLN A 398 -11.47 4.47 -4.07
N SER A 399 -10.60 5.09 -3.26
CA SER A 399 -10.88 6.42 -2.71
C SER A 399 -10.75 7.50 -3.79
N SER A 400 -11.76 8.36 -3.89
CA SER A 400 -11.74 9.50 -4.82
C SER A 400 -10.94 10.70 -4.32
N ILE A 401 -10.49 10.70 -3.05
CA ILE A 401 -9.77 11.84 -2.43
C ILE A 401 -8.49 12.18 -3.17
N TYR A 402 -7.72 11.15 -3.51
CA TYR A 402 -6.41 11.28 -4.16
C TYR A 402 -6.40 10.81 -5.61
N LYS A 403 -7.57 10.44 -6.13
CA LYS A 403 -7.69 9.96 -7.51
C LYS A 403 -7.32 11.07 -8.49
N ASP A 404 -6.53 10.72 -9.51
CA ASP A 404 -6.12 11.61 -10.59
C ASP A 404 -5.35 12.88 -10.12
N LEU A 405 -4.73 12.85 -8.94
CA LEU A 405 -3.88 13.97 -8.47
C LEU A 405 -2.63 14.15 -9.35
N ASP A 406 -2.13 13.07 -9.95
CA ASP A 406 -1.07 13.05 -10.95
C ASP A 406 -1.38 13.91 -12.18
N LYS A 407 -2.67 14.09 -12.50
CA LYS A 407 -3.14 14.96 -13.61
C LYS A 407 -3.20 16.45 -13.25
N LEU A 408 -2.88 16.78 -12.00
CA LEU A 408 -2.79 18.16 -11.50
C LEU A 408 -1.32 18.57 -11.32
N PRO A 409 -0.99 19.88 -11.34
CA PRO A 409 0.38 20.33 -11.11
C PRO A 409 0.97 19.80 -9.83
N GLN A 410 2.20 19.28 -9.88
CA GLN A 410 2.87 18.56 -8.79
C GLN A 410 2.87 19.32 -7.44
N ASN A 411 3.06 20.65 -7.47
CA ASN A 411 3.12 21.47 -6.26
C ASN A 411 1.75 21.95 -5.77
N PHE A 412 0.70 21.73 -6.56
CA PHE A 412 -0.63 22.24 -6.24
C PHE A 412 -1.21 21.63 -4.98
N PHE A 413 -1.14 20.32 -4.82
CA PHE A 413 -1.76 19.61 -3.68
C PHE A 413 -1.21 20.08 -2.34
N ASN A 414 0.10 20.27 -2.22
CA ASN A 414 0.73 20.76 -0.99
C ASN A 414 0.26 22.19 -0.65
N GLN A 415 0.15 23.05 -1.65
CA GLN A 415 -0.38 24.41 -1.45
C GLN A 415 -1.86 24.39 -1.05
N PHE A 416 -2.65 23.55 -1.72
CA PHE A 416 -4.08 23.39 -1.40
C PHE A 416 -4.27 22.89 0.03
N MET A 417 -3.49 21.90 0.46
CA MET A 417 -3.54 21.35 1.81
C MET A 417 -3.29 22.43 2.88
N GLY A 418 -2.28 23.29 2.66
CA GLY A 418 -2.01 24.43 3.55
C GLY A 418 -3.17 25.44 3.59
N ILE A 419 -3.75 25.77 2.43
CA ILE A 419 -4.92 26.66 2.32
C ILE A 419 -6.13 26.07 3.08
N ALA A 420 -6.38 24.77 2.92
CA ALA A 420 -7.50 24.09 3.55
C ALA A 420 -7.32 24.01 5.07
N GLN A 421 -6.13 23.64 5.56
CA GLN A 421 -5.85 23.60 6.98
C GLN A 421 -6.03 24.97 7.65
N GLU A 422 -5.47 26.05 7.05
CA GLU A 422 -5.63 27.42 7.55
C GLU A 422 -7.10 27.87 7.55
N GLY A 423 -7.80 27.66 6.43
CA GLY A 423 -9.21 28.02 6.29
C GLY A 423 -10.11 27.33 7.30
N LEU A 424 -9.97 26.01 7.44
CA LEU A 424 -10.80 25.18 8.33
C LEU A 424 -10.45 25.36 9.82
N LYS A 425 -9.20 25.68 10.16
CA LYS A 425 -8.82 26.01 11.54
C LYS A 425 -9.66 27.15 12.11
N GLY A 426 -10.01 28.14 11.27
CA GLY A 426 -10.89 29.23 11.68
C GLY A 426 -12.26 28.79 12.21
N VAL A 427 -12.78 27.65 11.73
CA VAL A 427 -14.04 27.05 12.21
C VAL A 427 -13.85 26.37 13.57
N LEU A 428 -12.75 25.69 13.78
CA LEU A 428 -12.41 25.10 15.09
C LEU A 428 -12.28 26.20 16.16
N ASP A 429 -11.65 27.31 15.80
CA ASP A 429 -11.46 28.48 16.67
C ASP A 429 -12.74 29.31 16.87
N GLY A 430 -13.85 28.99 16.19
CA GLY A 430 -15.11 29.73 16.26
C GLY A 430 -15.10 31.12 15.58
N LYS A 431 -14.10 31.36 14.73
CA LYS A 431 -13.90 32.65 14.04
C LYS A 431 -14.60 32.73 12.69
N LYS A 432 -15.01 31.60 12.13
CA LYS A 432 -15.67 31.47 10.83
C LYS A 432 -16.76 30.41 10.89
N SER A 433 -17.78 30.56 10.07
CA SER A 433 -18.71 29.48 9.77
C SER A 433 -18.05 28.48 8.82
N ILE A 434 -18.62 27.28 8.70
CA ILE A 434 -18.14 26.26 7.78
C ILE A 434 -18.32 26.70 6.33
N ASP A 435 -19.43 27.37 6.03
CA ASP A 435 -19.71 27.93 4.68
C ASP A 435 -18.65 28.95 4.26
N GLU A 436 -18.33 29.91 5.15
CA GLU A 436 -17.27 30.90 4.89
C GLU A 436 -15.90 30.24 4.70
N ALA A 437 -15.60 29.21 5.48
CA ALA A 437 -14.34 28.50 5.38
C ALA A 437 -14.20 27.73 4.06
N LEU A 438 -15.24 26.98 3.65
CA LEU A 438 -15.20 26.19 2.41
C LEU A 438 -15.23 27.09 1.18
N ALA A 439 -16.01 28.16 1.16
CA ALA A 439 -15.99 29.15 0.09
C ALA A 439 -14.60 29.81 -0.07
N LEU A 440 -13.93 30.10 1.07
CA LEU A 440 -12.56 30.63 1.04
C LEU A 440 -11.57 29.60 0.49
N VAL A 441 -11.65 28.33 0.95
CA VAL A 441 -10.77 27.23 0.49
C VAL A 441 -10.99 26.97 -1.00
N GLN A 442 -12.26 26.95 -1.44
CA GLN A 442 -12.63 26.81 -2.85
C GLN A 442 -11.97 27.91 -3.71
N THR A 443 -12.14 29.16 -3.29
CA THR A 443 -11.65 30.33 -4.04
C THR A 443 -10.13 30.37 -4.09
N LYS A 444 -9.46 30.27 -2.93
CA LYS A 444 -8.00 30.31 -2.85
C LYS A 444 -7.36 29.07 -3.48
N GLY A 445 -7.96 27.90 -3.29
CA GLY A 445 -7.53 26.67 -3.93
C GLY A 445 -7.60 26.75 -5.45
N GLN A 446 -8.71 27.27 -5.99
CA GLN A 446 -8.84 27.49 -7.43
C GLN A 446 -7.81 28.48 -7.98
N GLN A 447 -7.53 29.56 -7.26
CA GLN A 447 -6.48 30.51 -7.64
C GLN A 447 -5.09 29.86 -7.66
N ALA A 448 -4.78 29.03 -6.64
CA ALA A 448 -3.53 28.29 -6.59
C ALA A 448 -3.41 27.30 -7.76
N LEU A 449 -4.49 26.57 -8.08
CA LEU A 449 -4.52 25.64 -9.22
C LEU A 449 -4.25 26.35 -10.55
N VAL A 450 -4.96 27.45 -10.81
CA VAL A 450 -4.75 28.24 -12.05
C VAL A 450 -3.32 28.76 -12.15
N LYS A 451 -2.75 29.23 -11.02
CA LYS A 451 -1.37 29.71 -10.97
C LYS A 451 -0.37 28.61 -11.28
N GLU A 452 -0.52 27.42 -10.69
CA GLU A 452 0.40 26.31 -10.92
C GLU A 452 0.30 25.77 -12.36
N ILE A 453 -0.90 25.71 -12.95
CA ILE A 453 -1.09 25.38 -14.38
C ILE A 453 -0.36 26.39 -15.28
N ALA A 454 -0.42 27.69 -14.95
CA ALA A 454 0.30 28.71 -15.70
C ALA A 454 1.83 28.59 -15.53
N ASN A 455 2.30 28.27 -14.31
CA ASN A 455 3.71 28.05 -14.03
C ASN A 455 4.28 26.88 -14.85
N GLU A 456 3.55 25.77 -14.95
CA GLU A 456 3.98 24.61 -15.75
C GLU A 456 4.06 24.93 -17.24
N LYS A 457 3.08 25.67 -17.78
CA LYS A 457 3.10 26.10 -19.18
C LYS A 457 4.25 27.04 -19.51
N ASN A 458 4.70 27.85 -18.53
CA ASN A 458 5.76 28.83 -18.71
C ASN A 458 7.15 28.30 -18.35
N LYS A 459 7.29 27.05 -17.87
CA LYS A 459 8.61 26.41 -17.72
C LYS A 459 9.22 26.24 -19.11
N PRO A 460 10.44 26.80 -19.37
CA PRO A 460 11.12 26.57 -20.65
C PRO A 460 11.28 25.07 -20.86
N ALA A 461 10.97 24.58 -22.06
CA ALA A 461 11.42 23.26 -22.48
C ALA A 461 12.93 23.28 -22.43
N GLU A 462 13.56 22.69 -21.41
CA GLU A 462 15.01 22.52 -21.36
C GLU A 462 15.38 21.65 -22.55
N ALA A 463 16.06 22.30 -23.52
CA ALA A 463 16.62 21.67 -24.69
C ALA A 463 17.45 20.45 -24.22
N SER A 464 17.19 19.29 -24.81
CA SER A 464 18.03 18.13 -24.76
C SER A 464 19.42 18.49 -25.31
N SER A 465 20.30 19.03 -24.49
CA SER A 465 21.69 19.27 -24.87
C SER A 465 22.40 17.93 -24.89
N GLY A 466 22.62 17.48 -26.12
CA GLY A 466 23.48 16.36 -26.44
C GLY A 466 24.84 16.51 -25.81
N THR A 467 25.29 15.42 -25.31
CA THR A 467 26.60 15.07 -24.81
C THR A 467 27.73 15.63 -25.65
N SER A 468 28.55 16.48 -25.07
CA SER A 468 29.94 16.67 -25.52
C SER A 468 30.84 16.15 -24.41
N SER A 469 31.46 15.01 -24.70
CA SER A 469 32.52 14.44 -23.86
C SER A 469 33.73 15.34 -23.90
N THR A 470 34.12 15.90 -22.76
CA THR A 470 35.45 16.46 -22.56
C THR A 470 36.19 15.61 -21.54
N LYS A 471 37.15 14.84 -22.03
CA LYS A 471 38.21 14.20 -21.25
C LYS A 471 38.89 15.26 -20.37
N ALA A 472 38.83 15.10 -19.09
CA ALA A 472 39.71 15.80 -18.15
C ALA A 472 40.74 14.81 -17.63
N THR A 473 41.96 15.10 -17.99
CA THR A 473 43.21 14.44 -17.61
C THR A 473 43.48 14.59 -16.12
N SER A 474 43.76 13.48 -15.49
CA SER A 474 44.25 13.43 -14.10
C SER A 474 45.58 14.11 -13.95
N THR A 475 45.73 15.01 -12.98
CA THR A 475 47.05 15.38 -12.44
C THR A 475 47.02 15.21 -10.93
N THR A 476 47.71 14.22 -10.49
CA THR A 476 48.09 13.92 -9.11
C THR A 476 48.99 15.03 -8.57
N SER A 477 48.69 15.56 -7.40
CA SER A 477 49.76 16.17 -6.58
C SER A 477 49.53 15.77 -5.11
N ILE A 478 50.52 15.02 -4.64
CA ILE A 478 50.80 14.70 -3.25
C ILE A 478 51.52 15.94 -2.65
N ALA A 479 51.10 16.41 -1.48
CA ALA A 479 52.01 16.97 -0.49
C ALA A 479 51.33 17.28 0.86
N LYS A 480 51.86 16.63 1.87
CA LYS A 480 52.03 16.86 3.29
C LYS A 480 50.78 16.81 4.18
#